data_4b479ca8db74aaeb87f02cc6d3bb62ad
#
_entry.id   4b479ca8db74aaeb87f02cc6d3bb62ad
#
_cell.length_a   1.000
_cell.length_b   1.000
_cell.length_c   1.000
_cell.angle_alpha   90.00
_cell.angle_beta   90.00
_cell.angle_gamma   90.00
#
_symmetry.space_group_name_H-M   'P 1'
#
loop_
_entity.id
_entity.type
_entity.pdbx_description
1 polymer ?
#
loop_
_entity_poly.entity_id
_entity_poly.type
_entity_poly.pdbx_seq_one_letter_code
_entity_poly.pdbx_strand_id
1 'polypeptide(L)'
;GNSDAFIGAMKTHMRALHMSALYTSMNELSNHDHSRFLTRTNRRVGRISYAGAEAASQNINPAVMREGVVVQMTWPGAPTVYYGDEAGVCGFTDPDNRRTYPWGHEDQMMIAFHRDMIKIHKEYDFLSNGSLVFLWNDYQGLCFGRFSHDERMIVILNNRNEDREVEIEVWKTGISRLKD
;
A
#
# COMPACT_ATOMS: atom_id res chain seq x y z
N GLY A 1 -9.93 4.21 7.14
CA GLY A 1 -9.92 4.76 5.79
C GLY A 1 -11.31 4.82 5.19
N ASN A 2 -11.42 5.46 4.07
CA ASN A 2 -12.64 5.51 3.27
C ASN A 2 -12.30 4.97 1.88
N SER A 3 -12.70 3.74 1.60
CA SER A 3 -12.37 3.06 0.34
C SER A 3 -13.06 3.69 -0.87
N ASP A 4 -14.27 4.28 -0.71
CA ASP A 4 -14.93 5.00 -1.81
C ASP A 4 -14.13 6.23 -2.22
N ALA A 5 -13.62 7.00 -1.24
CA ALA A 5 -12.78 8.16 -1.51
C ALA A 5 -11.46 7.73 -2.16
N PHE A 6 -10.85 6.64 -1.69
CA PHE A 6 -9.64 6.07 -2.30
C PHE A 6 -9.90 5.65 -3.76
N ILE A 7 -10.93 4.85 -4.01
CA ILE A 7 -11.29 4.39 -5.36
C ILE A 7 -11.57 5.58 -6.27
N GLY A 8 -12.32 6.59 -5.79
CA GLY A 8 -12.63 7.79 -6.56
C GLY A 8 -11.37 8.57 -6.96
N ALA A 9 -10.45 8.79 -6.02
CA ALA A 9 -9.18 9.46 -6.29
C ALA A 9 -8.32 8.66 -7.28
N MET A 10 -8.20 7.35 -7.09
CA MET A 10 -7.40 6.50 -7.97
C MET A 10 -7.99 6.39 -9.38
N LYS A 11 -9.31 6.27 -9.51
CA LYS A 11 -9.97 6.30 -10.84
C LYS A 11 -9.74 7.62 -11.56
N THR A 12 -9.79 8.74 -10.85
CA THR A 12 -9.53 10.06 -11.42
C THR A 12 -8.09 10.17 -11.90
N HIS A 13 -7.13 9.74 -11.08
CA HIS A 13 -5.72 9.74 -11.43
C HIS A 13 -5.43 8.83 -12.64
N MET A 14 -5.91 7.59 -12.62
CA MET A 14 -5.70 6.63 -13.69
C MET A 14 -6.28 7.06 -15.03
N ARG A 15 -7.45 7.72 -15.02
CA ARG A 15 -8.08 8.26 -16.25
C ARG A 15 -7.30 9.40 -16.88
N ALA A 16 -6.51 10.13 -16.11
CA ALA A 16 -5.71 11.23 -16.59
C ALA A 16 -4.39 10.78 -17.24
N LEU A 17 -4.02 9.51 -17.11
CA LEU A 17 -2.76 8.96 -17.59
C LEU A 17 -2.96 8.07 -18.81
N HIS A 18 -2.00 8.14 -19.74
CA HIS A 18 -1.86 7.10 -20.76
C HIS A 18 -1.40 5.79 -20.09
N MET A 19 -1.80 4.63 -20.63
CA MET A 19 -1.51 3.33 -20.01
C MET A 19 -0.01 3.11 -19.76
N SER A 20 0.85 3.51 -20.69
CA SER A 20 2.31 3.39 -20.51
C SER A 20 2.82 4.25 -19.34
N ALA A 21 2.26 5.45 -19.15
CA ALA A 21 2.59 6.31 -18.02
C ALA A 21 2.07 5.73 -16.70
N LEU A 22 0.88 5.12 -16.70
CA LEU A 22 0.33 4.47 -15.53
C LEU A 22 1.23 3.31 -15.06
N TYR A 23 1.67 2.45 -15.96
CA TYR A 23 2.53 1.31 -15.61
C TYR A 23 3.94 1.69 -15.18
N THR A 24 4.40 2.90 -15.50
CA THR A 24 5.70 3.42 -15.07
C THR A 24 5.60 4.44 -13.94
N SER A 25 4.39 4.77 -13.49
CA SER A 25 4.18 5.65 -12.34
C SER A 25 4.67 5.00 -11.06
N MET A 26 5.36 5.78 -10.23
CA MET A 26 5.88 5.32 -8.94
C MET A 26 4.74 5.09 -7.94
N ASN A 27 4.58 3.85 -7.49
CA ASN A 27 3.72 3.51 -6.36
C ASN A 27 4.52 3.67 -5.08
N GLU A 28 4.43 4.83 -4.44
CA GLU A 28 5.16 5.11 -3.22
C GLU A 28 4.22 5.37 -2.04
N LEU A 29 4.59 4.91 -0.85
CA LEU A 29 3.90 5.21 0.40
C LEU A 29 4.50 6.44 1.06
N SER A 30 5.82 6.60 0.98
CA SER A 30 6.57 7.73 1.52
C SER A 30 7.54 8.27 0.48
N ASN A 31 7.91 9.54 0.64
CA ASN A 31 8.97 10.19 -0.10
C ASN A 31 9.64 11.28 0.74
N HIS A 32 10.58 12.02 0.14
CA HIS A 32 11.35 13.03 0.84
C HIS A 32 10.59 14.34 1.15
N ASP A 33 9.37 14.52 0.64
CA ASP A 33 8.56 15.73 0.86
C ASP A 33 7.46 15.54 1.90
N HIS A 34 6.97 14.30 2.05
CA HIS A 34 5.84 14.00 2.90
C HIS A 34 6.24 13.25 4.17
N SER A 35 5.39 13.35 5.20
CA SER A 35 5.55 12.49 6.39
C SER A 35 5.57 11.02 6.00
N ARG A 36 6.39 10.23 6.69
CA ARG A 36 6.43 8.77 6.52
C ARG A 36 5.04 8.17 6.63
N PHE A 37 4.72 7.19 5.79
CA PHE A 37 3.39 6.56 5.81
C PHE A 37 3.10 5.92 7.17
N LEU A 38 4.07 5.25 7.77
CA LEU A 38 3.92 4.68 9.11
C LEU A 38 3.56 5.75 10.15
N THR A 39 4.17 6.94 10.11
CA THR A 39 3.78 8.08 10.95
C THR A 39 2.34 8.51 10.67
N ARG A 40 1.92 8.59 9.41
CA ARG A 40 0.55 8.99 9.05
C ARG A 40 -0.52 8.03 9.57
N THR A 41 -0.16 6.78 9.89
CA THR A 41 -1.10 5.82 10.51
C THR A 41 -1.55 6.24 11.90
N ASN A 42 -0.82 7.12 12.59
CA ASN A 42 -1.21 7.68 13.90
C ASN A 42 -2.25 8.80 13.79
N ARG A 43 -2.65 9.18 12.57
CA ARG A 43 -3.61 10.25 12.26
C ARG A 43 -3.24 11.63 12.83
N ARG A 44 -1.97 11.86 13.14
CA ARG A 44 -1.47 13.17 13.56
C ARG A 44 -0.82 13.89 12.38
N VAL A 45 -1.15 15.15 12.25
CA VAL A 45 -0.43 16.08 11.38
C VAL A 45 0.50 16.88 12.26
N GLY A 46 1.80 16.92 11.90
CA GLY A 46 2.78 17.60 12.74
C GLY A 46 4.07 17.92 11.98
N ARG A 47 4.87 18.74 12.65
CA ARG A 47 6.25 19.00 12.30
C ARG A 47 7.12 18.83 13.54
N ILE A 48 8.37 18.43 13.34
CA ILE A 48 9.32 18.23 14.43
C ILE A 48 9.47 19.48 15.32
N SER A 49 9.37 20.69 14.73
CA SER A 49 9.58 21.96 15.41
C SER A 49 8.60 22.24 16.55
N TYR A 50 7.39 21.70 16.51
CA TYR A 50 6.39 21.90 17.57
C TYR A 50 5.83 20.60 18.17
N ALA A 51 5.93 19.49 17.46
CA ALA A 51 5.43 18.20 17.96
C ALA A 51 6.51 17.39 18.68
N GLY A 52 7.78 17.64 18.39
CA GLY A 52 8.93 16.85 18.84
C GLY A 52 9.10 15.58 18.01
N ALA A 53 10.33 15.09 17.95
CA ALA A 53 10.69 13.93 17.11
C ALA A 53 9.98 12.63 17.51
N GLU A 54 9.75 12.44 18.82
CA GLU A 54 9.13 11.22 19.35
C GLU A 54 7.66 11.07 18.96
N ALA A 55 6.95 12.20 18.77
CA ALA A 55 5.53 12.17 18.42
C ALA A 55 5.26 11.50 17.07
N ALA A 56 6.24 11.47 16.17
CA ALA A 56 6.12 10.82 14.87
C ALA A 56 5.96 9.29 14.96
N SER A 57 6.47 8.68 16.03
CA SER A 57 6.43 7.23 16.26
C SER A 57 5.39 6.80 17.30
N GLN A 58 4.67 7.75 17.92
CA GLN A 58 3.64 7.43 18.90
C GLN A 58 2.33 7.00 18.23
N ASN A 59 1.71 5.93 18.78
CA ASN A 59 0.40 5.42 18.32
C ASN A 59 0.35 5.08 16.82
N ILE A 60 1.47 4.68 16.24
CA ILE A 60 1.54 4.17 14.89
C ILE A 60 0.82 2.83 14.77
N ASN A 61 0.34 2.51 13.57
CA ASN A 61 -0.34 1.25 13.28
C ASN A 61 0.41 0.46 12.19
N PRO A 62 1.26 -0.52 12.57
CA PRO A 62 1.98 -1.35 11.59
C PRO A 62 1.07 -2.22 10.72
N ALA A 63 -0.15 -2.56 11.17
CA ALA A 63 -1.11 -3.29 10.35
C ALA A 63 -1.57 -2.46 9.16
N VAL A 64 -1.90 -1.17 9.38
CA VAL A 64 -2.24 -0.24 8.29
C VAL A 64 -1.04 -0.01 7.36
N MET A 65 0.19 -0.01 7.90
CA MET A 65 1.40 0.05 7.04
C MET A 65 1.46 -1.17 6.12
N ARG A 66 1.23 -2.39 6.64
CA ARG A 66 1.20 -3.61 5.82
C ARG A 66 0.12 -3.59 4.76
N GLU A 67 -1.10 -3.09 5.06
CA GLU A 67 -2.13 -2.89 4.04
C GLU A 67 -1.65 -1.94 2.92
N GLY A 68 -0.98 -0.85 3.30
CA GLY A 68 -0.37 0.07 2.33
C GLY A 68 0.65 -0.63 1.43
N VAL A 69 1.51 -1.47 2.01
CA VAL A 69 2.52 -2.26 1.25
C VAL A 69 1.85 -3.26 0.31
N VAL A 70 0.75 -3.92 0.72
CA VAL A 70 -0.02 -4.78 -0.17
C VAL A 70 -0.50 -3.99 -1.39
N VAL A 71 -1.10 -2.81 -1.18
CA VAL A 71 -1.53 -1.94 -2.29
C VAL A 71 -0.33 -1.52 -3.15
N GLN A 72 0.77 -1.07 -2.54
CA GLN A 72 1.97 -0.62 -3.24
C GLN A 72 2.51 -1.69 -4.19
N MET A 73 2.54 -2.95 -3.76
CA MET A 73 3.11 -4.07 -4.52
C MET A 73 2.13 -4.70 -5.53
N THR A 74 0.84 -4.46 -5.40
CA THR A 74 -0.18 -5.09 -6.25
C THR A 74 -0.93 -4.11 -7.14
N TRP A 75 -0.81 -2.80 -6.93
CA TRP A 75 -1.43 -1.77 -7.77
C TRP A 75 -0.68 -1.60 -9.09
N PRO A 76 -1.37 -1.21 -10.21
CA PRO A 76 -0.68 -0.86 -11.45
C PRO A 76 0.33 0.26 -11.25
N GLY A 77 1.56 0.07 -11.71
CA GLY A 77 2.66 1.02 -11.56
C GLY A 77 3.96 0.35 -11.14
N ALA A 78 4.96 1.14 -10.81
CA ALA A 78 6.27 0.69 -10.36
C ALA A 78 6.39 0.81 -8.84
N PRO A 79 6.36 -0.28 -8.07
CA PRO A 79 6.54 -0.23 -6.63
C PRO A 79 7.85 0.45 -6.27
N THR A 80 7.77 1.50 -5.45
CA THR A 80 8.93 2.31 -5.07
C THR A 80 8.99 2.43 -3.56
N VAL A 81 9.97 1.80 -2.94
CA VAL A 81 10.18 1.84 -1.49
C VAL A 81 11.11 2.99 -1.14
N TYR A 82 10.61 3.95 -0.36
CA TYR A 82 11.45 4.97 0.23
C TYR A 82 12.25 4.35 1.39
N TYR A 83 13.57 4.51 1.37
CA TYR A 83 14.46 3.84 2.34
C TYR A 83 13.94 3.96 3.77
N GLY A 84 14.00 2.88 4.53
CA GLY A 84 13.57 2.84 5.91
C GLY A 84 12.08 2.58 6.13
N ASP A 85 11.21 2.68 5.12
CA ASP A 85 9.81 2.28 5.26
C ASP A 85 9.73 0.79 5.60
N GLU A 86 10.58 -0.02 4.96
CA GLU A 86 10.74 -1.45 5.24
C GLU A 86 11.31 -1.75 6.63
N ALA A 87 12.01 -0.79 7.23
CA ALA A 87 12.64 -0.92 8.54
C ALA A 87 11.83 -0.25 9.68
N GLY A 88 10.64 0.28 9.38
CA GLY A 88 9.77 0.91 10.37
C GLY A 88 10.15 2.35 10.73
N VAL A 89 10.87 3.06 9.86
CA VAL A 89 11.25 4.45 10.09
C VAL A 89 10.04 5.36 10.09
N CYS A 90 9.90 6.14 11.16
CA CYS A 90 8.91 7.20 11.31
C CYS A 90 9.53 8.57 11.05
N GLY A 91 8.70 9.56 10.73
CA GLY A 91 9.11 10.96 10.60
C GLY A 91 7.98 11.82 10.08
N PHE A 92 7.88 13.05 10.57
CA PHE A 92 7.01 14.08 10.03
C PHE A 92 7.55 14.58 8.67
N THR A 93 6.99 15.65 8.13
CA THR A 93 7.47 16.24 6.88
C THR A 93 8.94 16.67 6.97
N ASP A 94 9.53 16.96 5.82
CA ASP A 94 10.92 17.45 5.73
C ASP A 94 11.27 18.46 6.85
N PRO A 95 12.44 18.32 7.51
CA PRO A 95 13.50 17.33 7.31
C PRO A 95 13.34 16.01 8.08
N ASP A 96 12.30 15.85 8.90
CA ASP A 96 12.16 14.76 9.86
C ASP A 96 11.91 13.38 9.17
N ASN A 97 11.33 13.37 7.98
CA ASN A 97 11.15 12.16 7.17
C ASN A 97 12.48 11.58 6.62
N ARG A 98 13.58 12.33 6.72
CA ARG A 98 14.93 11.95 6.26
C ARG A 98 15.82 11.44 7.39
N ARG A 99 15.24 10.83 8.43
CA ARG A 99 15.98 10.20 9.53
C ARG A 99 16.93 9.14 8.98
N THR A 100 18.04 8.93 9.71
CA THR A 100 19.01 7.88 9.38
C THR A 100 18.37 6.50 9.41
N TYR A 101 18.87 5.59 8.60
CA TYR A 101 18.46 4.18 8.64
C TYR A 101 18.81 3.58 10.00
N PRO A 102 17.92 2.80 10.64
CA PRO A 102 18.10 2.33 12.00
C PRO A 102 18.97 1.06 12.06
N TRP A 103 20.22 1.13 11.62
CA TRP A 103 21.13 -0.01 11.57
C TRP A 103 21.23 -0.75 12.89
N GLY A 104 20.92 -2.04 12.87
CA GLY A 104 20.91 -2.92 14.07
C GLY A 104 19.64 -2.78 14.93
N HIS A 105 18.68 -1.93 14.54
CA HIS A 105 17.43 -1.68 15.25
C HIS A 105 16.21 -1.71 14.30
N GLU A 106 16.35 -2.36 13.14
CA GLU A 106 15.32 -2.48 12.12
C GLU A 106 14.12 -3.28 12.62
N ASP A 107 12.92 -2.91 12.21
CA ASP A 107 11.73 -3.76 12.37
C ASP A 107 11.84 -4.99 11.46
N GLN A 108 12.31 -6.10 12.02
CA GLN A 108 12.56 -7.35 11.28
C GLN A 108 11.27 -7.95 10.72
N MET A 109 10.12 -7.75 11.38
CA MET A 109 8.82 -8.23 10.89
C MET A 109 8.38 -7.42 9.67
N MET A 110 8.59 -6.11 9.68
CA MET A 110 8.28 -5.25 8.55
C MET A 110 9.20 -5.54 7.36
N ILE A 111 10.50 -5.80 7.60
CA ILE A 111 11.44 -6.23 6.55
C ILE A 111 11.00 -7.56 5.92
N ALA A 112 10.65 -8.55 6.76
CA ALA A 112 10.18 -9.84 6.27
C ALA A 112 8.93 -9.67 5.40
N PHE A 113 7.96 -8.88 5.87
CA PHE A 113 6.74 -8.60 5.12
C PHE A 113 6.99 -7.93 3.77
N HIS A 114 7.84 -6.90 3.73
CA HIS A 114 8.22 -6.27 2.46
C HIS A 114 8.90 -7.26 1.52
N ARG A 115 9.80 -8.12 2.03
CA ARG A 115 10.48 -9.16 1.24
C ARG A 115 9.48 -10.12 0.61
N ASP A 116 8.48 -10.57 1.37
CA ASP A 116 7.46 -11.50 0.89
C ASP A 116 6.59 -10.83 -0.20
N MET A 117 6.17 -9.60 0.04
CA MET A 117 5.39 -8.84 -0.93
C MET A 117 6.17 -8.52 -2.22
N ILE A 118 7.46 -8.19 -2.11
CA ILE A 118 8.36 -8.00 -3.27
C ILE A 118 8.52 -9.32 -4.03
N LYS A 119 8.63 -10.45 -3.32
CA LYS A 119 8.69 -11.77 -3.95
C LYS A 119 7.43 -12.04 -4.77
N ILE A 120 6.24 -11.81 -4.20
CA ILE A 120 4.96 -11.94 -4.90
C ILE A 120 4.93 -11.03 -6.14
N HIS A 121 5.32 -9.76 -6.01
CA HIS A 121 5.34 -8.85 -7.16
C HIS A 121 6.24 -9.33 -8.29
N LYS A 122 7.40 -9.93 -7.96
CA LYS A 122 8.36 -10.45 -8.94
C LYS A 122 7.97 -11.81 -9.52
N GLU A 123 7.20 -12.60 -8.80
CA GLU A 123 6.73 -13.92 -9.22
C GLU A 123 5.62 -13.81 -10.28
N TYR A 124 4.81 -12.76 -10.20
CA TYR A 124 3.64 -12.57 -11.06
C TYR A 124 3.81 -11.36 -11.98
N ASP A 125 4.30 -11.58 -13.19
CA ASP A 125 4.59 -10.52 -14.18
C ASP A 125 3.39 -9.62 -14.49
N PHE A 126 2.17 -10.16 -14.42
CA PHE A 126 0.96 -9.39 -14.64
C PHE A 126 0.69 -8.31 -13.57
N LEU A 127 1.37 -8.33 -12.44
CA LEU A 127 1.29 -7.22 -11.48
C LEU A 127 1.94 -5.94 -12.04
N SER A 128 2.91 -6.07 -12.94
CA SER A 128 3.55 -4.93 -13.59
C SER A 128 2.71 -4.34 -14.73
N ASN A 129 2.02 -5.17 -15.54
CA ASN A 129 1.36 -4.72 -16.77
C ASN A 129 -0.07 -5.24 -16.96
N GLY A 130 -0.59 -6.02 -16.04
CA GLY A 130 -1.94 -6.59 -16.11
C GLY A 130 -3.03 -5.58 -15.79
N SER A 131 -4.24 -5.95 -16.14
CA SER A 131 -5.45 -5.16 -15.91
C SER A 131 -5.84 -5.12 -14.44
N LEU A 132 -6.66 -4.12 -14.07
CA LEU A 132 -7.23 -3.95 -12.75
C LEU A 132 -8.75 -3.85 -12.83
N VAL A 133 -9.45 -4.49 -11.92
CA VAL A 133 -10.90 -4.36 -11.74
C VAL A 133 -11.24 -4.23 -10.26
N PHE A 134 -12.12 -3.31 -9.92
CA PHE A 134 -12.69 -3.26 -8.57
C PHE A 134 -13.83 -4.28 -8.48
N LEU A 135 -13.77 -5.13 -7.45
CA LEU A 135 -14.72 -6.22 -7.24
C LEU A 135 -15.73 -5.89 -6.15
N TRP A 136 -15.23 -5.36 -5.04
CA TRP A 136 -16.07 -5.01 -3.91
C TRP A 136 -15.40 -3.91 -3.06
N ASN A 137 -16.19 -3.09 -2.42
CA ASN A 137 -15.73 -2.17 -1.38
C ASN A 137 -16.86 -1.81 -0.43
N ASP A 138 -16.48 -1.47 0.79
CA ASP A 138 -17.29 -0.73 1.76
C ASP A 138 -16.41 0.36 2.40
N TYR A 139 -16.91 1.00 3.46
CA TYR A 139 -16.19 2.13 4.08
C TYR A 139 -14.74 1.81 4.49
N GLN A 140 -14.47 0.58 4.98
CA GLN A 140 -13.16 0.14 5.48
C GLN A 140 -12.62 -1.13 4.82
N GLY A 141 -13.31 -1.64 3.82
CA GLY A 141 -12.90 -2.81 3.07
C GLY A 141 -12.71 -2.48 1.59
N LEU A 142 -11.77 -3.15 0.95
CA LEU A 142 -11.47 -3.00 -0.46
C LEU A 142 -11.11 -4.35 -1.06
N CYS A 143 -11.70 -4.66 -2.22
CA CYS A 143 -11.30 -5.79 -3.01
C CYS A 143 -11.13 -5.40 -4.47
N PHE A 144 -10.00 -5.78 -5.03
CA PHE A 144 -9.73 -5.62 -6.45
C PHE A 144 -9.04 -6.85 -7.04
N GLY A 145 -9.25 -7.06 -8.33
CA GLY A 145 -8.59 -8.10 -9.10
C GLY A 145 -7.48 -7.51 -9.98
N ARG A 146 -6.36 -8.21 -10.07
CA ARG A 146 -5.31 -8.02 -11.07
C ARG A 146 -5.30 -9.23 -11.99
N PHE A 147 -5.16 -9.03 -13.29
CA PHE A 147 -5.21 -10.15 -14.22
C PHE A 147 -4.52 -9.86 -15.55
N SER A 148 -4.02 -10.94 -16.15
CA SER A 148 -3.61 -11.05 -17.56
C SER A 148 -4.58 -11.97 -18.29
N HIS A 149 -4.17 -12.44 -19.47
CA HIS A 149 -4.92 -13.49 -20.19
C HIS A 149 -4.97 -14.80 -19.39
N ASP A 150 -3.86 -15.19 -18.77
CA ASP A 150 -3.69 -16.54 -18.21
C ASP A 150 -3.73 -16.56 -16.66
N GLU A 151 -3.35 -15.47 -16.02
CA GLU A 151 -3.17 -15.40 -14.57
C GLU A 151 -4.05 -14.33 -13.92
N ARG A 152 -4.45 -14.59 -12.69
CA ARG A 152 -5.34 -13.71 -11.91
C ARG A 152 -4.97 -13.72 -10.44
N MET A 153 -5.13 -12.57 -9.81
CA MET A 153 -4.97 -12.40 -8.36
C MET A 153 -6.13 -11.56 -7.82
N ILE A 154 -6.63 -11.94 -6.67
CA ILE A 154 -7.59 -11.13 -5.90
C ILE A 154 -6.87 -10.59 -4.69
N VAL A 155 -6.96 -9.28 -4.51
CA VAL A 155 -6.41 -8.56 -3.37
C VAL A 155 -7.56 -8.08 -2.51
N ILE A 156 -7.56 -8.46 -1.23
CA ILE A 156 -8.59 -8.11 -0.25
C ILE A 156 -7.92 -7.41 0.92
N LEU A 157 -8.47 -6.26 1.30
CA LEU A 157 -8.03 -5.47 2.43
C LEU A 157 -9.18 -5.26 3.41
N ASN A 158 -8.90 -5.46 4.70
CA ASN A 158 -9.83 -5.21 5.79
C ASN A 158 -9.20 -4.26 6.81
N ASN A 159 -9.52 -2.97 6.71
CA ASN A 159 -9.04 -1.92 7.62
C ASN A 159 -9.96 -1.75 8.85
N ARG A 160 -10.58 -2.83 9.30
CA ARG A 160 -11.36 -2.90 10.55
C ARG A 160 -10.54 -3.59 11.63
N ASN A 161 -10.96 -3.42 12.88
CA ASN A 161 -10.37 -4.13 14.03
C ASN A 161 -11.08 -5.47 14.31
N GLU A 162 -11.89 -5.97 13.40
CA GLU A 162 -12.69 -7.19 13.54
C GLU A 162 -12.64 -8.02 12.26
N ASP A 163 -12.73 -9.32 12.41
CA ASP A 163 -12.89 -10.24 11.29
C ASP A 163 -14.24 -10.05 10.64
N ARG A 164 -14.31 -10.33 9.35
CA ARG A 164 -15.51 -10.11 8.58
C ARG A 164 -15.66 -11.15 7.47
N GLU A 165 -16.86 -11.65 7.31
CA GLU A 165 -17.27 -12.41 6.14
C GLU A 165 -17.89 -11.49 5.09
N VAL A 166 -17.44 -11.62 3.85
CA VAL A 166 -17.96 -10.88 2.71
C VAL A 166 -18.12 -11.79 1.51
N GLU A 167 -19.20 -11.59 0.77
CA GLU A 167 -19.41 -12.25 -0.50
C GLU A 167 -18.89 -11.35 -1.62
N ILE A 168 -17.99 -11.88 -2.44
CA ILE A 168 -17.34 -11.12 -3.52
C ILE A 168 -17.59 -11.79 -4.85
N GLU A 169 -18.22 -11.07 -5.77
CA GLU A 169 -18.44 -11.53 -7.13
C GLU A 169 -17.14 -11.49 -7.94
N VAL A 170 -16.49 -12.65 -8.10
CA VAL A 170 -15.20 -12.77 -8.80
C VAL A 170 -15.33 -13.10 -10.30
N TRP A 171 -16.53 -13.34 -10.80
CA TRP A 171 -16.77 -13.73 -12.19
C TRP A 171 -16.21 -12.72 -13.21
N LYS A 172 -16.13 -11.45 -12.85
CA LYS A 172 -15.53 -10.39 -13.69
C LYS A 172 -14.05 -10.63 -14.01
N THR A 173 -13.37 -11.44 -13.21
CA THR A 173 -11.97 -11.83 -13.43
C THR A 173 -11.83 -13.14 -14.19
N GLY A 174 -12.93 -13.87 -14.40
CA GLY A 174 -12.93 -15.21 -15.00
C GLY A 174 -12.40 -16.30 -14.06
N ILE A 175 -12.28 -16.02 -12.74
CA ILE A 175 -11.85 -17.02 -11.75
C ILE A 175 -12.97 -17.99 -11.46
N SER A 176 -12.66 -19.30 -11.52
CA SER A 176 -13.55 -20.38 -11.11
C SER A 176 -13.08 -21.11 -9.84
N ARG A 177 -11.81 -20.94 -9.46
CA ARG A 177 -11.21 -21.50 -8.24
C ARG A 177 -10.19 -20.53 -7.68
N LEU A 178 -10.12 -20.42 -6.35
CA LEU A 178 -9.12 -19.66 -5.62
C LEU A 178 -8.15 -20.63 -4.94
N LYS A 179 -6.90 -20.24 -4.89
CA LYS A 179 -5.85 -20.82 -4.05
C LYS A 179 -5.34 -19.70 -3.14
N ASP A 180 -5.34 -19.96 -1.84
CA ASP A 180 -4.73 -19.13 -0.81
C ASP A 180 -3.24 -19.44 -0.68
#